data_0e3066bf34a64f255f73d67ad863cef4
#
_entry.id   0e3066bf34a64f255f73d67ad863cef4
#
_cell.length_a   1.000
_cell.length_b   1.000
_cell.length_c   1.000
_cell.angle_alpha   90.00
_cell.angle_beta   90.00
_cell.angle_gamma   90.00
#
_symmetry.space_group_name_H-M   'P 1'
#
loop_
_entity.id
_entity.type
_entity.pdbx_description
1 polymer ?
#
loop_
_entity_poly.entity_id
_entity_poly.type
_entity_poly.pdbx_seq_one_letter_code
_entity_poly.pdbx_strand_id
1 'polypeptide(L)'
;MSKKTILFIDDNPVDRTLIQRILSKHDIRVLLAEDGRAGLKLAQEKQPDLILLDILLPHISGIEICKELKAKTWTQNIPVVFYTSIDTPKHLIDYTSYGAVDYLQKTMPSEELITVLKHLLKIE
;
A
#
# COMPACT_ATOMS: atom_id res chain seq x y z
N MET A 1 12.71 19.42 5.36
CA MET A 1 12.80 18.04 4.83
C MET A 1 11.48 17.65 4.18
N SER A 2 11.54 16.89 3.12
CA SER A 2 10.34 16.48 2.42
C SER A 2 9.60 15.39 3.19
N LYS A 3 8.27 15.44 3.12
CA LYS A 3 7.44 14.40 3.73
C LYS A 3 7.63 13.08 3.00
N LYS A 4 7.47 11.98 3.71
CA LYS A 4 7.34 10.67 3.09
C LYS A 4 5.99 10.57 2.41
N THR A 5 5.93 9.83 1.32
CA THR A 5 4.72 9.68 0.50
C THR A 5 4.31 8.22 0.45
N ILE A 6 3.04 7.95 0.73
CA ILE A 6 2.44 6.63 0.58
C ILE A 6 1.41 6.70 -0.54
N LEU A 7 1.49 5.76 -1.47
CA LEU A 7 0.44 5.55 -2.47
C LEU A 7 -0.49 4.45 -1.96
N PHE A 8 -1.76 4.76 -1.81
CA PHE A 8 -2.78 3.79 -1.41
C PHE A 8 -3.66 3.45 -2.60
N ILE A 9 -3.67 2.17 -2.97
CA ILE A 9 -4.44 1.64 -4.09
C ILE A 9 -5.60 0.81 -3.55
N ASP A 10 -6.82 1.31 -3.69
CA ASP A 10 -8.03 0.69 -3.13
C ASP A 10 -9.24 1.25 -3.85
N ASP A 11 -10.16 0.40 -4.26
CA ASP A 11 -11.37 0.84 -4.98
C ASP A 11 -12.47 1.35 -4.05
N ASN A 12 -12.35 1.15 -2.74
CA ASN A 12 -13.36 1.58 -1.77
C ASN A 12 -13.13 3.03 -1.37
N PRO A 13 -14.06 3.95 -1.71
CA PRO A 13 -13.87 5.37 -1.40
C PRO A 13 -13.87 5.68 0.10
N VAL A 14 -14.57 4.88 0.91
CA VAL A 14 -14.57 5.05 2.36
C VAL A 14 -13.19 4.74 2.92
N ASP A 15 -12.58 3.65 2.47
CA ASP A 15 -11.23 3.28 2.92
C ASP A 15 -10.20 4.30 2.47
N ARG A 16 -10.31 4.82 1.24
CA ARG A 16 -9.39 5.86 0.76
C ARG A 16 -9.47 7.12 1.62
N THR A 17 -10.69 7.57 1.93
CA THR A 17 -10.88 8.76 2.76
C THR A 17 -10.34 8.55 4.17
N LEU A 18 -10.59 7.37 4.75
CA LEU A 18 -10.14 7.05 6.09
C LEU A 18 -8.61 7.02 6.18
N ILE A 19 -7.95 6.34 5.26
CA ILE A 19 -6.48 6.25 5.24
C ILE A 19 -5.86 7.63 5.04
N GLN A 20 -6.41 8.44 4.13
CA GLN A 20 -5.91 9.79 3.92
C GLN A 20 -5.98 10.61 5.20
N ARG A 21 -7.09 10.52 5.93
CA ARG A 21 -7.27 11.24 7.19
C ARG A 21 -6.28 10.76 8.26
N ILE A 22 -6.13 9.44 8.40
CA ILE A 22 -5.22 8.87 9.38
C ILE A 22 -3.77 9.27 9.11
N LEU A 23 -3.31 9.08 7.88
CA LEU A 23 -1.91 9.33 7.53
C LEU A 23 -1.55 10.82 7.54
N SER A 24 -2.49 11.68 7.16
CA SER A 24 -2.25 13.12 7.14
C SER A 24 -1.94 13.69 8.53
N LYS A 25 -2.47 13.06 9.58
CA LYS A 25 -2.20 13.48 10.96
C LYS A 25 -0.76 13.19 11.38
N HIS A 26 -0.06 12.34 10.64
CA HIS A 26 1.30 11.92 10.96
C HIS A 26 2.34 12.48 10.01
N ASP A 27 2.00 13.56 9.31
CA ASP A 27 2.90 14.26 8.40
C ASP A 27 3.36 13.37 7.24
N ILE A 28 2.45 12.53 6.76
CA ILE A 28 2.69 11.67 5.61
C ILE A 28 1.82 12.14 4.46
N ARG A 29 2.44 12.33 3.29
CA ARG A 29 1.70 12.67 2.07
C ARG A 29 1.05 11.41 1.52
N VAL A 30 -0.22 11.52 1.13
CA VAL A 30 -0.98 10.38 0.62
C VAL A 30 -1.38 10.63 -0.83
N LEU A 31 -1.07 9.66 -1.69
CA LEU A 31 -1.60 9.59 -3.04
C LEU A 31 -2.62 8.47 -3.08
N LEU A 32 -3.73 8.69 -3.78
CA LEU A 32 -4.82 7.72 -3.83
C LEU A 32 -5.04 7.26 -5.27
N ALA A 33 -5.25 5.96 -5.45
CA ALA A 33 -5.62 5.37 -6.72
C ALA A 33 -6.82 4.45 -6.50
N GLU A 34 -7.82 4.52 -7.38
CA GLU A 34 -9.04 3.74 -7.21
C GLU A 34 -9.01 2.38 -7.88
N ASP A 35 -7.98 2.10 -8.68
CA ASP A 35 -7.80 0.80 -9.31
C ASP A 35 -6.32 0.52 -9.57
N GLY A 36 -6.04 -0.70 -10.01
CA GLY A 36 -4.66 -1.15 -10.20
C GLY A 36 -3.92 -0.38 -11.28
N ARG A 37 -4.60 -0.06 -12.39
CA ARG A 37 -3.94 0.66 -13.49
C ARG A 37 -3.57 2.08 -13.11
N ALA A 38 -4.49 2.78 -12.43
CA ALA A 38 -4.21 4.12 -11.91
C ALA A 38 -3.05 4.06 -10.92
N GLY A 39 -3.02 3.03 -10.08
CA GLY A 39 -1.95 2.83 -9.11
C GLY A 39 -0.59 2.61 -9.75
N LEU A 40 -0.51 1.77 -10.78
CA LEU A 40 0.74 1.53 -11.51
C LEU A 40 1.28 2.81 -12.12
N LYS A 41 0.40 3.61 -12.72
CA LYS A 41 0.78 4.88 -13.34
C LYS A 41 1.31 5.86 -12.31
N LEU A 42 0.61 6.02 -11.18
CA LEU A 42 1.05 6.90 -10.10
C LEU A 42 2.37 6.45 -9.49
N ALA A 43 2.56 5.15 -9.30
CA ALA A 43 3.81 4.62 -8.76
C ALA A 43 4.99 4.99 -9.66
N GLN A 44 4.82 4.85 -10.97
CA GLN A 44 5.86 5.20 -11.93
C GLN A 44 6.13 6.70 -11.96
N GLU A 45 5.08 7.51 -12.01
CA GLU A 45 5.21 8.96 -12.17
C GLU A 45 5.67 9.66 -10.89
N LYS A 46 5.16 9.23 -9.74
CA LYS A 46 5.35 9.95 -8.47
C LYS A 46 6.40 9.33 -7.55
N GLN A 47 6.82 8.10 -7.82
CA GLN A 47 7.85 7.42 -7.03
C GLN A 47 7.60 7.52 -5.52
N PRO A 48 6.47 6.97 -5.02
CA PRO A 48 6.19 7.03 -3.58
C PRO A 48 7.22 6.24 -2.78
N ASP A 49 7.29 6.52 -1.50
CA ASP A 49 8.21 5.83 -0.59
C ASP A 49 7.69 4.46 -0.15
N LEU A 50 6.37 4.24 -0.28
CA LEU A 50 5.73 2.98 0.07
C LEU A 50 4.39 2.89 -0.65
N ILE A 51 4.01 1.68 -1.04
CA ILE A 51 2.70 1.43 -1.65
C ILE A 51 1.88 0.55 -0.72
N LEU A 52 0.72 1.04 -0.33
CA LEU A 52 -0.28 0.29 0.43
C LEU A 52 -1.32 -0.19 -0.58
N LEU A 53 -1.50 -1.49 -0.69
CA LEU A 53 -2.19 -2.11 -1.82
C LEU A 53 -3.23 -3.12 -1.37
N ASP A 54 -4.49 -2.89 -1.76
CA ASP A 54 -5.53 -3.87 -1.51
C ASP A 54 -5.40 -5.02 -2.51
N ILE A 55 -5.68 -6.24 -2.04
CA ILE A 55 -5.70 -7.42 -2.89
C ILE A 55 -6.97 -7.47 -3.72
N LEU A 56 -8.11 -7.10 -3.10
CA LEU A 56 -9.42 -7.17 -3.75
C LEU A 56 -9.68 -5.91 -4.57
N LEU A 57 -9.18 -5.90 -5.80
CA LEU A 57 -9.38 -4.79 -6.72
C LEU A 57 -10.22 -5.24 -7.92
N PRO A 58 -10.95 -4.32 -8.59
CA PRO A 58 -11.68 -4.66 -9.80
C PRO A 58 -10.72 -4.96 -10.95
N HIS A 59 -11.11 -5.86 -11.84
CA HIS A 59 -10.43 -6.23 -13.08
C HIS A 59 -9.13 -6.97 -12.91
N ILE A 60 -8.23 -6.52 -12.05
CA ILE A 60 -6.94 -7.15 -11.82
C ILE A 60 -6.66 -7.14 -10.32
N SER A 61 -6.24 -8.27 -9.76
CA SER A 61 -6.02 -8.37 -8.32
C SER A 61 -4.77 -7.60 -7.88
N GLY A 62 -4.74 -7.20 -6.60
CA GLY A 62 -3.58 -6.54 -6.03
C GLY A 62 -2.32 -7.41 -6.09
N ILE A 63 -2.47 -8.73 -6.06
CA ILE A 63 -1.33 -9.64 -6.21
C ILE A 63 -0.66 -9.44 -7.58
N GLU A 64 -1.45 -9.38 -8.64
CA GLU A 64 -0.92 -9.14 -9.98
C GLU A 64 -0.30 -7.75 -10.11
N ILE A 65 -0.91 -6.75 -9.49
CA ILE A 65 -0.34 -5.40 -9.46
C ILE A 65 1.02 -5.40 -8.76
N CYS A 66 1.13 -6.10 -7.63
CA CYS A 66 2.40 -6.22 -6.91
C CYS A 66 3.47 -6.86 -7.81
N LYS A 67 3.13 -7.94 -8.49
CA LYS A 67 4.05 -8.61 -9.42
C LYS A 67 4.52 -7.66 -10.52
N GLU A 68 3.61 -6.88 -11.11
CA GLU A 68 3.98 -5.90 -12.13
C GLU A 68 4.91 -4.82 -11.59
N LEU A 69 4.64 -4.31 -10.38
CA LEU A 69 5.51 -3.32 -9.74
C LEU A 69 6.92 -3.88 -9.56
N LYS A 70 7.04 -5.13 -9.14
CA LYS A 70 8.33 -5.75 -8.85
C LYS A 70 9.08 -6.17 -10.12
N ALA A 71 8.38 -6.29 -11.24
CA ALA A 71 8.98 -6.67 -12.51
C ALA A 71 9.64 -5.49 -13.25
N LYS A 72 9.36 -4.26 -12.84
CA LYS A 72 9.85 -3.05 -13.54
C LYS A 72 10.95 -2.38 -12.75
N THR A 73 12.01 -1.96 -13.43
CA THR A 73 13.18 -1.36 -12.78
C THR A 73 12.86 -0.06 -12.04
N TRP A 74 11.87 0.70 -12.53
CA TRP A 74 11.52 1.99 -11.92
C TRP A 74 10.58 1.90 -10.73
N THR A 75 10.03 0.72 -10.43
CA THR A 75 9.15 0.54 -9.26
C THR A 75 9.57 -0.62 -8.35
N GLN A 76 10.50 -1.46 -8.79
CA GLN A 76 10.84 -2.70 -8.08
C GLN A 76 11.36 -2.49 -6.66
N ASN A 77 11.95 -1.33 -6.38
CA ASN A 77 12.53 -1.06 -5.06
C ASN A 77 11.56 -0.35 -4.11
N ILE A 78 10.36 -0.01 -4.57
CA ILE A 78 9.37 0.61 -3.70
C ILE A 78 8.72 -0.48 -2.85
N PRO A 79 8.79 -0.38 -1.51
CA PRO A 79 8.17 -1.41 -0.66
C PRO A 79 6.66 -1.43 -0.84
N VAL A 80 6.11 -2.64 -0.96
CA VAL A 80 4.68 -2.87 -1.12
C VAL A 80 4.16 -3.60 0.11
N VAL A 81 3.09 -3.08 0.70
CA VAL A 81 2.40 -3.69 1.84
C VAL A 81 0.98 -4.00 1.39
N PHE A 82 0.55 -5.25 1.51
CA PHE A 82 -0.85 -5.57 1.28
C PHE A 82 -1.69 -5.09 2.47
N TYR A 83 -2.80 -4.44 2.18
CA TYR A 83 -3.73 -3.95 3.20
C TYR A 83 -5.14 -4.30 2.73
N THR A 84 -5.74 -5.33 3.34
CA THR A 84 -6.92 -5.95 2.76
C THR A 84 -7.93 -6.39 3.82
N SER A 85 -9.18 -6.53 3.40
CA SER A 85 -10.25 -7.08 4.24
C SER A 85 -10.32 -8.59 4.20
N ILE A 86 -9.48 -9.26 3.40
CA ILE A 86 -9.46 -10.72 3.35
C ILE A 86 -9.12 -11.26 4.75
N ASP A 87 -9.97 -12.17 5.24
CA ASP A 87 -9.82 -12.75 6.57
C ASP A 87 -9.02 -14.06 6.50
N THR A 88 -7.82 -13.98 5.93
CA THR A 88 -6.90 -15.11 5.89
C THR A 88 -5.71 -14.79 6.78
N PRO A 89 -5.34 -15.68 7.71
CA PRO A 89 -4.20 -15.43 8.56
C PRO A 89 -2.93 -15.15 7.76
N LYS A 90 -2.14 -14.21 8.25
CA LYS A 90 -0.93 -13.72 7.57
C LYS A 90 0.01 -14.86 7.17
N HIS A 91 0.19 -15.86 8.05
CA HIS A 91 1.11 -16.96 7.77
C HIS A 91 0.64 -17.90 6.65
N LEU A 92 -0.61 -17.79 6.22
CA LEU A 92 -1.15 -18.56 5.10
C LEU A 92 -1.08 -17.82 3.76
N ILE A 93 -0.63 -16.57 3.78
CA ILE A 93 -0.46 -15.76 2.57
C ILE A 93 1.03 -15.68 2.26
N ASP A 94 1.40 -16.15 1.09
CA ASP A 94 2.81 -16.11 0.66
C ASP A 94 3.13 -14.74 0.04
N TYR A 95 2.97 -13.68 0.85
CA TYR A 95 3.11 -12.31 0.35
C TYR A 95 4.54 -12.00 -0.08
N THR A 96 5.53 -12.64 0.53
CA THR A 96 6.93 -12.38 0.18
C THR A 96 7.28 -12.93 -1.21
N SER A 97 6.66 -14.02 -1.63
CA SER A 97 6.90 -14.57 -2.98
C SER A 97 6.34 -13.65 -4.06
N TYR A 98 5.36 -12.81 -3.73
CA TYR A 98 4.84 -11.81 -4.65
C TYR A 98 5.65 -10.52 -4.63
N GLY A 99 6.61 -10.40 -3.73
CA GLY A 99 7.47 -9.24 -3.61
C GLY A 99 7.03 -8.22 -2.58
N ALA A 100 5.97 -8.49 -1.82
CA ALA A 100 5.52 -7.59 -0.75
C ALA A 100 6.37 -7.75 0.51
N VAL A 101 6.47 -6.69 1.28
CA VAL A 101 7.26 -6.71 2.53
C VAL A 101 6.41 -6.99 3.76
N ASP A 102 5.08 -6.83 3.66
CA ASP A 102 4.18 -7.13 4.76
C ASP A 102 2.76 -7.35 4.25
N TYR A 103 1.90 -7.88 5.12
CA TYR A 103 0.50 -8.17 4.87
C TYR A 103 -0.30 -7.76 6.09
N LEU A 104 -1.17 -6.76 5.94
CA LEU A 104 -1.95 -6.19 7.03
C LEU A 104 -3.43 -6.31 6.73
N GLN A 105 -4.23 -6.55 7.77
CA GLN A 105 -5.68 -6.61 7.65
C GLN A 105 -6.30 -5.25 7.98
N LYS A 106 -7.36 -4.88 7.26
CA LYS A 106 -8.04 -3.59 7.47
C LYS A 106 -8.71 -3.48 8.85
N THR A 107 -8.86 -4.60 9.55
CA THR A 107 -9.42 -4.62 10.90
C THR A 107 -8.43 -4.18 11.97
N MET A 108 -7.13 -4.07 11.64
CA MET A 108 -6.14 -3.67 12.64
C MET A 108 -6.39 -2.24 13.13
N PRO A 109 -6.09 -1.95 14.40
CA PRO A 109 -6.24 -0.58 14.92
C PRO A 109 -5.35 0.40 14.17
N SER A 110 -5.84 1.64 13.99
CA SER A 110 -5.08 2.66 13.25
C SER A 110 -3.73 2.99 13.90
N GLU A 111 -3.63 2.93 15.22
CA GLU A 111 -2.36 3.15 15.92
C GLU A 111 -1.32 2.10 15.54
N GLU A 112 -1.74 0.85 15.45
CA GLU A 112 -0.86 -0.25 15.05
C GLU A 112 -0.44 -0.10 13.60
N LEU A 113 -1.38 0.25 12.72
CA LEU A 113 -1.09 0.51 11.31
C LEU A 113 -0.03 1.60 11.17
N ILE A 114 -0.19 2.71 11.89
CA ILE A 114 0.76 3.82 11.83
C ILE A 114 2.14 3.38 12.31
N THR A 115 2.21 2.59 13.38
CA THR A 115 3.48 2.09 13.89
C THR A 115 4.23 1.27 12.84
N VAL A 116 3.53 0.36 12.17
CA VAL A 116 4.12 -0.47 11.11
C VAL A 116 4.61 0.40 9.95
N LEU A 117 3.75 1.32 9.49
CA LEU A 117 4.10 2.15 8.33
C LEU A 117 5.27 3.10 8.63
N LYS A 118 5.31 3.70 9.81
CA LYS A 118 6.44 4.56 10.20
C LYS A 118 7.74 3.76 10.25
N HIS A 119 7.68 2.54 10.77
CA HIS A 119 8.86 1.67 10.81
C HIS A 119 9.37 1.40 9.39
N LEU A 120 8.49 1.04 8.48
CA LEU A 120 8.86 0.75 7.10
C LEU A 120 9.34 1.99 6.35
N LEU A 121 8.80 3.16 6.67
CA LEU A 121 9.22 4.43 6.09
C LEU A 121 10.48 4.99 6.75
N LYS A 122 10.93 4.37 7.84
CA LYS A 122 12.10 4.79 8.63
C LYS A 122 11.92 6.20 9.20
N ILE A 123 10.74 6.47 9.73
CA ILE A 123 10.43 7.71 10.44
C ILE A 123 9.92 7.40 11.84
N GLU A 124 10.11 8.33 12.75
CA GLU A 124 9.71 8.17 14.15
C GLU A 124 8.26 8.58 14.43
#